data_cf005c0d0c6ce470254b7a8e381083d1
#
_entry.id   cf005c0d0c6ce470254b7a8e381083d1
#
_cell.length_a   1.000
_cell.length_b   1.000
_cell.length_c   1.000
_cell.angle_alpha   90.00
_cell.angle_beta   90.00
_cell.angle_gamma   90.00
#
_symmetry.space_group_name_H-M   'P 1'
#
loop_
_entity.id
_entity.type
_entity.pdbx_description
1 polymer ?
#
loop_
_entity_poly.entity_id
_entity_poly.type
_entity_poly.pdbx_seq_one_letter_code
_entity_poly.pdbx_strand_id
1 'polypeptide(L)'
;VTLAIASAVVGVLIVATVVVPVDSDATAQSARDGVAVHSLTGNTSVTVTYTTPAGASVQTTIDGVNPELSSATDDWAIVDRSALPTALEDVADTPGAGVVGFGEWALVGETTTATVSIGSATLTVVSPAGRNVDPQRKATFLRQFLSPYALDPDSRERITLVAAPDALAHEGAMYSDDTGYVTIEAFWDGDVGSVWIHEYIHARQNFRLAPEMQWFREASAEYLSYRVMEEQYGEVTESDVRERLDAYPTHEDVILGNQTTWAGSGAEYHVGARLLAAIDAEIRADTGGEHTLVDVFRTMNRQDGPITVAEFVRLVEQRTGEDESWIEESIADSRQVEGLPP
;
A
#
# COMPACT_ATOMS: atom_id res chain seq x y z
N VAL A 1 49.80 32.13 -31.78
CA VAL A 1 49.58 30.79 -31.21
C VAL A 1 49.12 31.04 -29.75
N THR A 2 47.81 31.01 -29.53
CA THR A 2 47.22 31.22 -28.18
C THR A 2 46.78 29.87 -27.66
N LEU A 3 47.37 29.44 -26.57
CA LEU A 3 47.08 28.19 -25.88
C LEU A 3 45.91 28.44 -24.91
N ALA A 4 44.78 27.78 -25.15
CA ALA A 4 43.65 27.78 -24.23
C ALA A 4 43.81 26.59 -23.26
N ILE A 5 43.91 26.89 -21.96
CA ILE A 5 43.95 25.91 -20.89
C ILE A 5 42.47 25.68 -20.46
N ALA A 6 41.97 24.51 -20.72
CA ALA A 6 40.67 24.06 -20.19
C ALA A 6 40.87 23.51 -18.75
N SER A 7 40.33 24.22 -17.77
CA SER A 7 40.27 23.72 -16.39
C SER A 7 39.05 22.82 -16.24
N ALA A 8 39.31 21.51 -16.06
CA ALA A 8 38.28 20.57 -15.67
C ALA A 8 38.01 20.69 -14.15
N VAL A 9 36.84 21.15 -13.81
CA VAL A 9 36.33 21.10 -12.41
C VAL A 9 35.82 19.70 -12.15
N VAL A 10 36.55 18.91 -11.39
CA VAL A 10 36.11 17.64 -10.87
C VAL A 10 35.21 17.93 -9.67
N GLY A 11 33.92 17.87 -9.85
CA GLY A 11 32.95 17.92 -8.78
C GLY A 11 33.01 16.61 -7.99
N VAL A 12 33.49 16.67 -6.76
CA VAL A 12 33.39 15.56 -5.79
C VAL A 12 31.98 15.56 -5.25
N LEU A 13 31.16 14.60 -5.69
CA LEU A 13 29.84 14.35 -5.12
C LEU A 13 30.04 13.71 -3.74
N ILE A 14 29.93 14.50 -2.68
CA ILE A 14 29.88 13.96 -1.32
C ILE A 14 28.47 13.44 -1.10
N VAL A 15 28.28 12.12 -1.27
CA VAL A 15 27.08 11.43 -0.81
C VAL A 15 27.16 11.37 0.71
N ALA A 16 26.49 12.27 1.39
CA ALA A 16 26.30 12.21 2.83
C ALA A 16 25.34 11.05 3.11
N THR A 17 25.88 9.90 3.50
CA THR A 17 25.12 8.79 4.08
C THR A 17 24.60 9.28 5.42
N VAL A 18 23.33 9.72 5.48
CA VAL A 18 22.65 9.96 6.75
C VAL A 18 22.39 8.59 7.36
N VAL A 19 23.26 8.17 8.26
CA VAL A 19 22.98 7.05 9.15
C VAL A 19 21.95 7.57 10.15
N VAL A 20 20.67 7.28 9.90
CA VAL A 20 19.62 7.46 10.90
C VAL A 20 19.88 6.37 11.94
N PRO A 21 20.08 6.69 13.21
CA PRO A 21 20.21 5.66 14.24
C PRO A 21 18.92 4.85 14.25
N VAL A 22 19.01 3.57 13.96
CA VAL A 22 17.95 2.61 14.23
C VAL A 22 17.82 2.58 15.74
N ASP A 23 16.64 2.91 16.23
CA ASP A 23 16.36 2.90 17.66
C ASP A 23 16.36 1.42 18.10
N SER A 24 17.54 0.91 18.46
CA SER A 24 17.76 -0.48 18.87
C SER A 24 17.06 -0.80 20.20
N ASP A 25 16.58 0.23 20.91
CA ASP A 25 15.91 0.07 22.19
C ASP A 25 14.44 -0.36 22.03
N ALA A 26 13.77 -0.01 20.93
CA ALA A 26 12.39 -0.42 20.69
C ALA A 26 12.26 -1.92 20.40
N THR A 27 13.20 -2.49 19.65
CA THR A 27 13.26 -3.94 19.37
C THR A 27 13.64 -4.74 20.61
N ALA A 28 14.49 -4.21 21.48
CA ALA A 28 14.89 -4.87 22.72
C ALA A 28 13.80 -4.81 23.83
N GLN A 29 12.93 -3.82 23.79
CA GLN A 29 11.83 -3.65 24.74
C GLN A 29 10.69 -4.65 24.48
N SER A 30 10.29 -4.85 23.23
CA SER A 30 9.23 -5.79 22.87
C SER A 30 9.58 -7.26 23.14
N ALA A 31 10.86 -7.61 23.04
CA ALA A 31 11.36 -8.94 23.37
C ALA A 31 11.32 -9.26 24.88
N ARG A 32 11.15 -8.27 25.75
CA ARG A 32 11.11 -8.48 27.21
C ARG A 32 9.73 -8.80 27.77
N ASP A 33 8.66 -8.37 27.08
CA ASP A 33 7.29 -8.47 27.57
C ASP A 33 6.39 -9.41 26.75
N GLY A 34 6.95 -10.06 25.70
CA GLY A 34 6.18 -10.82 24.74
C GLY A 34 6.65 -12.26 24.50
N VAL A 35 5.91 -12.96 23.68
CA VAL A 35 6.29 -14.24 23.10
C VAL A 35 7.36 -13.99 22.04
N ALA A 36 8.39 -14.81 21.97
CA ALA A 36 9.42 -14.74 20.94
C ALA A 36 9.61 -16.11 20.28
N VAL A 37 9.49 -16.19 18.97
CA VAL A 37 9.78 -17.39 18.17
C VAL A 37 11.29 -17.56 18.07
N HIS A 38 11.80 -18.73 18.42
CA HIS A 38 13.24 -19.03 18.43
C HIS A 38 13.67 -19.98 17.31
N SER A 39 12.79 -20.84 16.85
CA SER A 39 13.07 -21.76 15.75
C SER A 39 11.80 -22.25 15.10
N LEU A 40 11.93 -22.56 13.83
CA LEU A 40 10.91 -23.17 12.98
C LEU A 40 11.55 -24.37 12.29
N THR A 41 10.80 -25.47 12.14
CA THR A 41 11.25 -26.66 11.40
C THR A 41 10.10 -27.27 10.60
N GLY A 42 10.40 -27.72 9.38
CA GLY A 42 9.43 -28.33 8.47
C GLY A 42 8.86 -27.35 7.43
N ASN A 43 8.25 -27.88 6.38
CA ASN A 43 7.75 -27.11 5.26
C ASN A 43 6.27 -27.40 4.90
N THR A 44 5.68 -28.51 5.34
CA THR A 44 4.27 -28.84 5.18
C THR A 44 3.50 -28.82 6.49
N SER A 45 4.23 -28.97 7.58
CA SER A 45 3.80 -28.68 8.94
C SER A 45 4.98 -28.04 9.65
N VAL A 46 4.79 -26.92 10.31
CA VAL A 46 5.87 -26.19 10.98
C VAL A 46 5.79 -26.41 12.46
N THR A 47 6.92 -26.79 13.05
CA THR A 47 7.08 -26.85 14.51
C THR A 47 7.72 -25.58 14.98
N VAL A 48 6.99 -24.80 15.77
CA VAL A 48 7.39 -23.51 16.29
C VAL A 48 7.84 -23.67 17.73
N THR A 49 9.05 -23.23 18.05
CA THR A 49 9.54 -23.12 19.43
C THR A 49 9.55 -21.65 19.84
N TYR A 50 8.87 -21.32 20.93
CA TYR A 50 8.75 -19.95 21.40
C TYR A 50 8.83 -19.84 22.93
N THR A 51 9.16 -18.65 23.43
CA THR A 51 9.14 -18.34 24.85
C THR A 51 7.87 -17.60 25.20
N THR A 52 7.15 -18.06 26.19
CA THR A 52 5.97 -17.38 26.73
C THR A 52 6.35 -16.15 27.57
N PRO A 53 5.43 -15.22 27.86
CA PRO A 53 5.67 -14.10 28.77
C PRO A 53 6.14 -14.54 30.18
N ALA A 54 5.78 -15.75 30.61
CA ALA A 54 6.23 -16.34 31.86
C ALA A 54 7.66 -16.94 31.80
N GLY A 55 8.33 -16.85 30.64
CA GLY A 55 9.69 -17.36 30.45
C GLY A 55 9.77 -18.87 30.15
N ALA A 56 8.64 -19.54 29.95
CA ALA A 56 8.63 -20.97 29.60
C ALA A 56 8.87 -21.17 28.09
N SER A 57 9.77 -22.09 27.72
CA SER A 57 9.92 -22.54 26.34
C SER A 57 8.82 -23.55 26.01
N VAL A 58 8.09 -23.29 24.95
CA VAL A 58 6.99 -24.11 24.45
C VAL A 58 7.25 -24.49 23.01
N GLN A 59 6.90 -25.73 22.66
CA GLN A 59 6.94 -26.21 21.28
C GLN A 59 5.53 -26.61 20.85
N THR A 60 5.16 -26.19 19.64
CA THR A 60 3.86 -26.54 19.03
C THR A 60 4.04 -26.80 17.54
N THR A 61 3.15 -27.58 16.95
CA THR A 61 3.14 -27.86 15.51
C THR A 61 1.90 -27.25 14.88
N ILE A 62 2.09 -26.55 13.77
CA ILE A 62 1.05 -26.00 12.90
C ILE A 62 1.06 -26.86 11.62
N ASP A 63 -0.03 -27.54 11.34
CA ASP A 63 -0.18 -28.45 10.20
C ASP A 63 -0.76 -27.76 8.97
N GLY A 64 -0.56 -28.34 7.79
CA GLY A 64 -1.19 -27.92 6.55
C GLY A 64 -0.54 -26.69 5.88
N VAL A 65 0.71 -26.40 6.20
CA VAL A 65 1.46 -25.32 5.55
C VAL A 65 1.76 -25.70 4.10
N ASN A 66 1.47 -24.77 3.17
CA ASN A 66 1.90 -24.93 1.80
C ASN A 66 3.42 -24.72 1.71
N PRO A 67 4.18 -25.65 1.08
CA PRO A 67 5.62 -25.50 0.91
C PRO A 67 6.05 -24.22 0.18
N GLU A 68 5.19 -23.67 -0.71
CA GLU A 68 5.44 -22.40 -1.40
C GLU A 68 5.34 -21.20 -0.45
N LEU A 69 4.68 -21.36 0.70
CA LEU A 69 4.54 -20.37 1.75
C LEU A 69 5.55 -20.57 2.89
N SER A 70 6.63 -21.32 2.66
CA SER A 70 7.67 -21.56 3.66
C SER A 70 9.08 -21.42 3.07
N SER A 71 10.04 -21.17 3.94
CA SER A 71 11.45 -21.12 3.59
C SER A 71 12.01 -22.52 3.28
N ALA A 72 12.89 -22.62 2.28
CA ALA A 72 13.65 -23.86 2.03
C ALA A 72 14.66 -24.19 3.15
N THR A 73 15.01 -23.22 4.00
CA THR A 73 15.91 -23.36 5.15
C THR A 73 15.16 -23.49 6.48
N ASP A 74 13.84 -23.59 6.43
CA ASP A 74 12.96 -23.68 7.60
C ASP A 74 13.07 -22.48 8.57
N ASP A 75 13.46 -21.30 8.06
CA ASP A 75 13.63 -20.12 8.91
C ASP A 75 12.31 -19.37 9.15
N TRP A 76 11.33 -19.56 8.24
CA TRP A 76 10.01 -18.91 8.32
C TRP A 76 8.94 -19.69 7.53
N ALA A 77 7.69 -19.44 7.88
CA ALA A 77 6.53 -19.90 7.10
C ALA A 77 5.40 -18.89 7.21
N ILE A 78 4.51 -18.86 6.20
CA ILE A 78 3.20 -18.24 6.28
C ILE A 78 2.19 -19.35 6.55
N VAL A 79 1.35 -19.14 7.55
CA VAL A 79 0.34 -20.07 8.02
C VAL A 79 -1.03 -19.41 8.04
N ASP A 80 -2.09 -20.21 8.05
CA ASP A 80 -3.42 -19.73 8.39
C ASP A 80 -3.39 -19.17 9.82
N ARG A 81 -3.82 -17.93 10.01
CA ARG A 81 -3.83 -17.24 11.29
C ARG A 81 -4.68 -17.98 12.32
N SER A 82 -5.77 -18.63 11.87
CA SER A 82 -6.63 -19.42 12.75
C SER A 82 -5.98 -20.70 13.30
N ALA A 83 -4.87 -21.14 12.70
CA ALA A 83 -4.08 -22.28 13.16
C ALA A 83 -3.02 -21.89 14.22
N LEU A 84 -2.85 -20.59 14.49
CA LEU A 84 -1.91 -20.13 15.52
C LEU A 84 -2.36 -20.58 16.92
N PRO A 85 -1.42 -21.02 17.79
CA PRO A 85 -1.69 -21.10 19.22
C PRO A 85 -2.06 -19.74 19.78
N THR A 86 -2.97 -19.69 20.73
CA THR A 86 -3.46 -18.44 21.37
C THR A 86 -2.31 -17.52 21.80
N ALA A 87 -1.24 -18.06 22.36
CA ALA A 87 -0.11 -17.26 22.81
C ALA A 87 0.65 -16.56 21.68
N LEU A 88 0.66 -17.12 20.46
CA LEU A 88 1.22 -16.49 19.28
C LEU A 88 0.24 -15.52 18.65
N GLU A 89 -1.03 -15.85 18.64
CA GLU A 89 -2.09 -14.95 18.17
C GLU A 89 -2.14 -13.64 18.99
N ASP A 90 -2.02 -13.73 20.32
CA ASP A 90 -2.02 -12.58 21.23
C ASP A 90 -0.91 -11.55 20.91
N VAL A 91 0.14 -11.94 20.22
CA VAL A 91 1.28 -11.07 19.88
C VAL A 91 1.46 -10.87 18.35
N ALA A 92 0.62 -11.48 17.53
CA ALA A 92 0.73 -11.41 16.07
C ALA A 92 0.60 -9.99 15.52
N ASP A 93 -0.06 -9.09 16.24
CA ASP A 93 -0.19 -7.69 15.87
C ASP A 93 0.98 -6.80 16.37
N THR A 94 2.00 -7.44 16.98
CA THR A 94 3.19 -6.75 17.50
C THR A 94 4.44 -7.18 16.72
N PRO A 95 4.89 -6.42 15.72
CA PRO A 95 6.07 -6.76 14.94
C PRO A 95 7.32 -6.95 15.84
N GLY A 96 8.12 -7.97 15.53
CA GLY A 96 9.37 -8.26 16.24
C GLY A 96 9.31 -9.47 17.19
N ALA A 97 8.14 -10.07 17.40
CA ALA A 97 8.01 -11.30 18.19
C ALA A 97 8.32 -12.59 17.38
N GLY A 98 8.68 -12.47 16.10
CA GLY A 98 8.82 -13.62 15.20
C GLY A 98 7.49 -14.22 14.74
N VAL A 99 6.41 -13.47 14.95
CA VAL A 99 5.09 -13.72 14.37
C VAL A 99 4.47 -12.38 14.00
N VAL A 100 3.86 -12.32 12.81
CA VAL A 100 3.19 -11.12 12.29
C VAL A 100 1.92 -11.53 11.56
N GLY A 101 0.76 -11.12 12.08
CA GLY A 101 -0.54 -11.34 11.46
C GLY A 101 -0.81 -10.33 10.34
N PHE A 102 -1.50 -10.78 9.28
CA PHE A 102 -2.03 -9.92 8.22
C PHE A 102 -3.25 -10.60 7.59
N GLY A 103 -4.42 -10.05 7.88
CA GLY A 103 -5.69 -10.67 7.49
C GLY A 103 -5.86 -12.08 8.03
N GLU A 104 -6.11 -13.03 7.14
CA GLU A 104 -6.27 -14.47 7.47
C GLU A 104 -4.92 -15.22 7.60
N TRP A 105 -3.80 -14.54 7.38
CA TRP A 105 -2.48 -15.13 7.39
C TRP A 105 -1.63 -14.67 8.57
N ALA A 106 -0.60 -15.44 8.88
CA ALA A 106 0.47 -15.03 9.78
C ALA A 106 1.82 -15.52 9.27
N LEU A 107 2.80 -14.61 9.26
CA LEU A 107 4.20 -14.93 9.07
C LEU A 107 4.80 -15.36 10.42
N VAL A 108 5.36 -16.56 10.50
CA VAL A 108 6.05 -17.10 11.69
C VAL A 108 7.51 -17.41 11.35
N GLY A 109 8.43 -17.15 12.28
CA GLY A 109 9.87 -17.42 12.15
C GLY A 109 10.73 -16.17 12.08
N GLU A 110 11.90 -16.29 11.45
CA GLU A 110 12.85 -15.17 11.36
C GLU A 110 12.38 -14.10 10.37
N THR A 111 12.38 -12.86 10.83
CA THR A 111 11.98 -11.70 10.04
C THR A 111 12.99 -10.57 10.15
N THR A 112 13.04 -9.74 9.12
CA THR A 112 13.68 -8.43 9.16
C THR A 112 12.61 -7.36 9.08
N THR A 113 12.77 -6.28 9.83
CA THR A 113 11.78 -5.20 9.90
C THR A 113 12.44 -3.84 9.73
N ALA A 114 11.68 -2.90 9.16
CA ALA A 114 12.06 -1.50 9.16
C ALA A 114 10.83 -0.63 9.42
N THR A 115 11.02 0.43 10.20
CA THR A 115 9.94 1.32 10.60
C THR A 115 10.29 2.75 10.22
N VAL A 116 9.32 3.48 9.66
CA VAL A 116 9.43 4.89 9.29
C VAL A 116 8.16 5.64 9.64
N SER A 117 8.27 6.95 9.87
CA SER A 117 7.10 7.82 10.01
C SER A 117 6.74 8.45 8.67
N ILE A 118 5.45 8.44 8.33
CA ILE A 118 4.86 9.12 7.16
C ILE A 118 3.70 9.96 7.68
N GLY A 119 3.90 11.28 7.79
CA GLY A 119 2.97 12.16 8.49
C GLY A 119 2.83 11.75 9.96
N SER A 120 1.60 11.53 10.43
CA SER A 120 1.30 11.05 11.78
C SER A 120 1.38 9.51 11.93
N ALA A 121 1.43 8.77 10.83
CA ALA A 121 1.45 7.32 10.83
C ALA A 121 2.87 6.75 10.99
N THR A 122 2.96 5.60 11.63
CA THR A 122 4.14 4.75 11.66
C THR A 122 3.93 3.58 10.72
N LEU A 123 4.75 3.49 9.67
CA LEU A 123 4.77 2.36 8.74
C LEU A 123 5.86 1.38 9.14
N THR A 124 5.50 0.12 9.33
CA THR A 124 6.42 -1.00 9.51
C THR A 124 6.39 -1.90 8.28
N VAL A 125 7.54 -2.12 7.66
CA VAL A 125 7.71 -3.12 6.60
C VAL A 125 8.39 -4.33 7.20
N VAL A 126 7.82 -5.51 6.98
CA VAL A 126 8.32 -6.79 7.48
C VAL A 126 8.67 -7.68 6.29
N SER A 127 9.83 -8.31 6.31
CA SER A 127 10.23 -9.30 5.32
C SER A 127 10.68 -10.59 6.00
N PRO A 128 10.30 -11.76 5.46
CA PRO A 128 10.89 -13.03 5.88
C PRO A 128 12.42 -13.00 5.70
N ALA A 129 13.15 -13.61 6.63
CA ALA A 129 14.60 -13.71 6.54
C ALA A 129 15.05 -14.47 5.28
N GLY A 130 16.19 -14.05 4.71
CA GLY A 130 16.78 -14.70 3.53
C GLY A 130 16.07 -14.42 2.20
N ARG A 131 15.00 -13.60 2.17
CA ARG A 131 14.38 -13.12 0.93
C ARG A 131 15.09 -11.88 0.41
N ASN A 132 15.08 -11.70 -0.91
CA ASN A 132 15.71 -10.56 -1.58
C ASN A 132 14.83 -9.29 -1.50
N VAL A 133 14.30 -9.01 -0.31
CA VAL A 133 13.58 -7.77 -0.01
C VAL A 133 14.28 -7.09 1.14
N ASP A 134 14.71 -5.86 0.92
CA ASP A 134 15.26 -4.99 1.95
C ASP A 134 14.13 -4.11 2.53
N PRO A 135 13.62 -4.42 3.74
CA PRO A 135 12.55 -3.65 4.36
C PRO A 135 12.93 -2.18 4.57
N GLN A 136 14.21 -1.90 4.85
CA GLN A 136 14.68 -0.53 5.06
C GLN A 136 14.60 0.29 3.77
N ARG A 137 15.01 -0.30 2.65
CA ARG A 137 14.89 0.34 1.33
C ARG A 137 13.42 0.58 0.98
N LYS A 138 12.53 -0.40 1.18
CA LYS A 138 11.09 -0.28 0.92
C LYS A 138 10.43 0.79 1.80
N ALA A 139 10.66 0.76 3.10
CA ALA A 139 10.12 1.75 4.03
C ALA A 139 10.61 3.17 3.71
N THR A 140 11.89 3.32 3.37
CA THR A 140 12.48 4.61 2.99
C THR A 140 11.86 5.16 1.71
N PHE A 141 11.66 4.32 0.70
CA PHE A 141 10.97 4.69 -0.55
C PHE A 141 9.54 5.17 -0.27
N LEU A 142 8.75 4.35 0.44
CA LEU A 142 7.37 4.72 0.78
C LEU A 142 7.31 6.04 1.54
N ARG A 143 8.19 6.26 2.51
CA ARG A 143 8.29 7.53 3.22
C ARG A 143 8.61 8.70 2.27
N GLN A 144 9.61 8.54 1.40
CA GLN A 144 10.03 9.59 0.49
C GLN A 144 8.90 9.99 -0.46
N PHE A 145 8.19 9.03 -1.02
CA PHE A 145 7.18 9.26 -2.04
C PHE A 145 5.84 9.69 -1.47
N LEU A 146 5.48 9.22 -0.29
CA LEU A 146 4.16 9.45 0.30
C LEU A 146 4.10 10.63 1.28
N SER A 147 5.23 11.04 1.87
CA SER A 147 5.25 12.18 2.78
C SER A 147 4.69 13.49 2.19
N PRO A 148 4.92 13.83 0.91
CA PRO A 148 4.36 15.04 0.32
C PRO A 148 2.83 15.04 0.22
N TYR A 149 2.21 13.85 0.16
CA TYR A 149 0.77 13.73 -0.10
C TYR A 149 -0.10 13.92 1.13
N ALA A 150 0.37 13.58 2.35
CA ALA A 150 -0.38 13.70 3.61
C ALA A 150 -1.84 13.24 3.46
N LEU A 151 -2.06 12.03 2.90
CA LEU A 151 -3.36 11.51 2.47
C LEU A 151 -4.43 11.49 3.57
N ASP A 152 -4.00 11.23 4.80
CA ASP A 152 -4.83 11.36 5.98
C ASP A 152 -3.98 11.67 7.21
N PRO A 153 -3.89 12.93 7.63
CA PRO A 153 -3.06 13.32 8.76
C PRO A 153 -3.59 12.84 10.11
N ASP A 154 -4.88 12.48 10.19
CA ASP A 154 -5.58 12.29 11.46
C ASP A 154 -5.97 10.83 11.74
N SER A 155 -5.80 9.90 10.78
CA SER A 155 -6.17 8.50 10.94
C SER A 155 -4.95 7.59 11.14
N ARG A 156 -5.23 6.42 11.72
CA ARG A 156 -4.38 5.23 11.86
C ARG A 156 -2.92 5.51 12.21
N GLU A 157 -2.61 5.27 13.47
CA GLU A 157 -1.25 5.51 14.00
C GLU A 157 -0.22 4.50 13.48
N ARG A 158 -0.64 3.28 13.12
CA ARG A 158 0.27 2.19 12.72
C ARG A 158 -0.25 1.45 11.50
N ILE A 159 0.66 1.18 10.59
CA ILE A 159 0.44 0.39 9.37
C ILE A 159 1.55 -0.64 9.29
N THR A 160 1.21 -1.90 9.03
CA THR A 160 2.19 -2.97 8.81
C THR A 160 2.00 -3.59 7.44
N LEU A 161 3.05 -3.61 6.62
CA LEU A 161 3.09 -4.28 5.32
C LEU A 161 4.10 -5.44 5.35
N VAL A 162 3.63 -6.63 5.05
CA VAL A 162 4.45 -7.85 4.98
C VAL A 162 4.85 -8.11 3.54
N ALA A 163 6.14 -8.29 3.28
CA ALA A 163 6.62 -8.81 2.00
C ALA A 163 6.34 -10.32 1.93
N ALA A 164 5.31 -10.72 1.20
CA ALA A 164 4.83 -12.10 1.13
C ALA A 164 5.35 -12.84 -0.13
N PRO A 165 5.42 -14.18 -0.13
CA PRO A 165 5.66 -14.96 -1.35
C PRO A 165 4.54 -14.81 -2.37
N ASP A 166 4.85 -15.01 -3.67
CA ASP A 166 3.90 -14.89 -4.78
C ASP A 166 2.85 -16.02 -4.84
N ALA A 167 2.96 -17.02 -3.97
CA ALA A 167 1.97 -18.07 -3.82
C ALA A 167 0.63 -17.59 -3.19
N LEU A 168 0.57 -16.37 -2.67
CA LEU A 168 -0.68 -15.74 -2.26
C LEU A 168 -1.49 -15.28 -3.49
N ALA A 169 -2.82 -15.27 -3.37
CA ALA A 169 -3.74 -15.15 -4.51
C ALA A 169 -3.69 -13.78 -5.23
N HIS A 170 -3.18 -12.76 -4.56
CA HIS A 170 -3.12 -11.38 -5.08
C HIS A 170 -1.73 -10.79 -4.89
N GLU A 171 -1.37 -9.79 -5.70
CA GLU A 171 -0.09 -9.10 -5.59
C GLU A 171 0.02 -8.28 -4.29
N GLY A 172 -1.10 -7.84 -3.74
CA GLY A 172 -1.20 -7.16 -2.46
C GLY A 172 -2.62 -7.22 -1.90
N ALA A 173 -2.75 -6.95 -0.62
CA ALA A 173 -4.01 -6.69 0.05
C ALA A 173 -3.81 -5.93 1.36
N MET A 174 -4.65 -4.93 1.61
CA MET A 174 -4.74 -4.23 2.89
C MET A 174 -6.01 -4.66 3.64
N TYR A 175 -5.85 -5.01 4.89
CA TYR A 175 -6.94 -5.45 5.76
C TYR A 175 -7.41 -4.34 6.72
N SER A 176 -8.55 -4.55 7.34
CA SER A 176 -9.20 -3.55 8.21
C SER A 176 -8.48 -3.28 9.53
N ASP A 177 -7.52 -4.13 9.91
CA ASP A 177 -6.70 -4.02 11.12
C ASP A 177 -5.39 -3.27 10.91
N ASP A 178 -5.25 -2.56 9.76
CA ASP A 178 -4.06 -1.81 9.36
C ASP A 178 -2.84 -2.68 9.08
N THR A 179 -3.07 -3.96 8.84
CA THR A 179 -2.08 -4.88 8.33
C THR A 179 -2.35 -5.24 6.88
N GLY A 180 -1.31 -5.53 6.13
CA GLY A 180 -1.43 -5.95 4.75
C GLY A 180 -0.20 -6.69 4.27
N TYR A 181 -0.24 -7.14 3.04
CA TYR A 181 0.92 -7.71 2.39
C TYR A 181 1.08 -7.18 0.97
N VAL A 182 2.30 -7.29 0.48
CA VAL A 182 2.64 -7.12 -0.93
C VAL A 182 3.54 -8.28 -1.31
N THR A 183 3.27 -8.95 -2.42
CA THR A 183 4.10 -10.06 -2.86
C THR A 183 5.50 -9.58 -3.26
N ILE A 184 6.49 -10.45 -3.07
CA ILE A 184 7.91 -10.10 -3.26
C ILE A 184 8.20 -9.72 -4.72
N GLU A 185 7.55 -10.39 -5.66
CA GLU A 185 7.68 -10.15 -7.09
C GLU A 185 6.84 -8.94 -7.56
N ALA A 186 5.95 -8.42 -6.71
CA ALA A 186 5.12 -7.28 -7.06
C ALA A 186 5.97 -6.08 -7.47
N PHE A 187 5.51 -5.40 -8.48
CA PHE A 187 6.25 -4.42 -9.24
C PHE A 187 6.76 -3.27 -8.35
N TRP A 188 8.01 -2.90 -8.55
CA TRP A 188 8.67 -1.88 -7.74
C TRP A 188 9.31 -0.76 -8.55
N ASP A 189 9.99 -1.10 -9.64
CA ASP A 189 10.75 -0.16 -10.46
C ASP A 189 10.28 -0.24 -11.91
N GLY A 190 10.02 0.91 -12.54
CA GLY A 190 9.82 1.01 -13.99
C GLY A 190 8.40 0.77 -14.48
N ASP A 191 7.42 0.52 -13.62
CA ASP A 191 6.00 0.56 -13.97
C ASP A 191 5.40 1.91 -13.59
N VAL A 192 4.23 2.21 -14.15
CA VAL A 192 3.50 3.45 -13.92
C VAL A 192 2.98 3.54 -12.49
N GLY A 193 2.60 2.41 -11.90
CA GLY A 193 2.13 2.30 -10.52
C GLY A 193 3.05 1.46 -9.65
N SER A 194 2.77 1.46 -8.34
CA SER A 194 3.44 0.61 -7.37
C SER A 194 2.42 -0.05 -6.44
N VAL A 195 2.41 -1.37 -6.39
CA VAL A 195 1.54 -2.13 -5.48
C VAL A 195 1.77 -1.73 -4.02
N TRP A 196 3.02 -1.43 -3.63
CA TRP A 196 3.34 -0.95 -2.29
C TRP A 196 2.69 0.39 -1.94
N ILE A 197 2.62 1.30 -2.91
CA ILE A 197 1.94 2.60 -2.75
C ILE A 197 0.43 2.39 -2.75
N HIS A 198 -0.09 1.54 -3.64
CA HIS A 198 -1.50 1.17 -3.73
C HIS A 198 -2.03 0.65 -2.38
N GLU A 199 -1.34 -0.34 -1.79
CA GLU A 199 -1.75 -0.89 -0.49
C GLU A 199 -1.62 0.14 0.64
N TYR A 200 -0.60 0.99 0.60
CA TYR A 200 -0.52 2.08 1.57
C TYR A 200 -1.67 3.07 1.44
N ILE A 201 -2.13 3.38 0.22
CA ILE A 201 -3.29 4.27 0.02
C ILE A 201 -4.55 3.64 0.61
N HIS A 202 -4.75 2.32 0.47
CA HIS A 202 -5.85 1.62 1.14
C HIS A 202 -5.81 1.80 2.66
N ALA A 203 -4.64 1.73 3.27
CA ALA A 203 -4.48 2.01 4.70
C ALA A 203 -4.86 3.46 5.08
N ARG A 204 -4.91 4.37 4.12
CA ARG A 204 -5.27 5.79 4.34
C ARG A 204 -6.72 6.11 3.99
N GLN A 205 -7.52 5.13 3.55
CA GLN A 205 -8.95 5.27 3.26
C GLN A 205 -9.79 5.10 4.53
N ASN A 206 -9.97 6.18 5.28
CA ASN A 206 -10.74 6.18 6.52
C ASN A 206 -12.23 6.55 6.34
N PHE A 207 -12.65 6.82 5.11
CA PHE A 207 -14.04 7.13 4.77
C PHE A 207 -14.89 5.87 4.65
N ARG A 208 -16.19 6.02 4.88
CA ARG A 208 -17.19 5.00 4.55
C ARG A 208 -17.80 5.33 3.21
N LEU A 209 -17.91 4.35 2.32
CA LEU A 209 -18.54 4.50 1.02
C LEU A 209 -19.97 3.96 1.04
N ALA A 210 -20.88 4.68 0.41
CA ALA A 210 -22.21 4.15 0.08
C ALA A 210 -22.07 3.02 -0.97
N PRO A 211 -23.07 2.13 -1.14
CA PRO A 211 -22.97 1.00 -2.07
C PRO A 211 -22.60 1.40 -3.50
N GLU A 212 -23.13 2.52 -3.99
CA GLU A 212 -22.86 3.05 -5.32
C GLU A 212 -21.46 3.68 -5.51
N MET A 213 -20.71 3.84 -4.42
CA MET A 213 -19.36 4.41 -4.41
C MET A 213 -18.26 3.37 -4.15
N GLN A 214 -18.58 2.07 -4.04
CA GLN A 214 -17.60 1.04 -3.71
C GLN A 214 -16.43 0.93 -4.69
N TRP A 215 -16.66 1.28 -5.95
CA TRP A 215 -15.63 1.36 -6.99
C TRP A 215 -14.49 2.32 -6.64
N PHE A 216 -14.79 3.40 -5.92
CA PHE A 216 -13.82 4.44 -5.56
C PHE A 216 -12.66 3.89 -4.71
N ARG A 217 -12.87 2.80 -3.97
CA ARG A 217 -11.84 2.21 -3.12
C ARG A 217 -10.62 1.81 -3.94
N GLU A 218 -10.82 0.95 -4.91
CA GLU A 218 -9.74 0.46 -5.79
C GLU A 218 -9.28 1.54 -6.76
N ALA A 219 -10.22 2.25 -7.37
CA ALA A 219 -9.91 3.32 -8.31
C ALA A 219 -8.99 4.39 -7.71
N SER A 220 -9.23 4.80 -6.46
CA SER A 220 -8.40 5.84 -5.84
C SER A 220 -7.02 5.32 -5.42
N ALA A 221 -6.90 4.06 -5.01
CA ALA A 221 -5.60 3.46 -4.73
C ALA A 221 -4.78 3.32 -6.01
N GLU A 222 -5.40 2.87 -7.09
CA GLU A 222 -4.77 2.71 -8.41
C GLU A 222 -4.32 4.07 -8.98
N TYR A 223 -5.25 5.00 -9.17
CA TYR A 223 -4.94 6.30 -9.76
C TYR A 223 -3.94 7.11 -8.94
N LEU A 224 -4.12 7.19 -7.63
CA LEU A 224 -3.19 7.95 -6.78
C LEU A 224 -1.80 7.29 -6.73
N SER A 225 -1.70 5.96 -6.89
CA SER A 225 -0.39 5.32 -7.01
C SER A 225 0.36 5.80 -8.26
N TYR A 226 -0.34 5.98 -9.40
CA TYR A 226 0.24 6.55 -10.62
C TYR A 226 0.68 8.00 -10.42
N ARG A 227 -0.15 8.82 -9.79
CA ARG A 227 0.20 10.22 -9.52
C ARG A 227 1.43 10.35 -8.59
N VAL A 228 1.50 9.50 -7.56
CA VAL A 228 2.67 9.47 -6.66
C VAL A 228 3.93 9.09 -7.44
N MET A 229 3.86 8.09 -8.31
CA MET A 229 5.01 7.66 -9.12
C MET A 229 5.43 8.77 -10.10
N GLU A 230 4.49 9.37 -10.81
CA GLU A 230 4.77 10.46 -11.74
C GLU A 230 5.43 11.67 -11.07
N GLU A 231 4.88 12.09 -9.93
CA GLU A 231 5.36 13.30 -9.26
C GLU A 231 6.66 13.09 -8.47
N GLN A 232 6.98 11.86 -8.06
CA GLN A 232 8.08 11.59 -7.12
C GLN A 232 9.19 10.70 -7.70
N TYR A 233 8.92 9.84 -8.69
CA TYR A 233 9.92 8.90 -9.19
C TYR A 233 10.80 9.48 -10.31
N GLY A 234 10.29 10.44 -11.07
CA GLY A 234 11.05 11.14 -12.10
C GLY A 234 11.34 10.34 -13.38
N GLU A 235 11.10 9.03 -13.38
CA GLU A 235 11.20 8.16 -14.57
C GLU A 235 9.82 7.82 -15.14
N VAL A 236 8.75 8.10 -14.40
CA VAL A 236 7.35 8.02 -14.83
C VAL A 236 6.91 9.41 -15.24
N THR A 237 6.35 9.55 -16.43
CA THR A 237 5.85 10.83 -16.94
C THR A 237 4.33 10.83 -17.04
N GLU A 238 3.74 12.02 -17.16
CA GLU A 238 2.31 12.16 -17.43
C GLU A 238 1.88 11.38 -18.69
N SER A 239 2.77 11.30 -19.71
CA SER A 239 2.50 10.51 -20.91
C SER A 239 2.43 9.02 -20.62
N ASP A 240 3.27 8.51 -19.72
CA ASP A 240 3.26 7.09 -19.35
C ASP A 240 1.98 6.75 -18.58
N VAL A 241 1.54 7.63 -17.65
CA VAL A 241 0.28 7.48 -16.94
C VAL A 241 -0.90 7.46 -17.91
N ARG A 242 -0.92 8.41 -18.87
CA ARG A 242 -1.96 8.47 -19.90
C ARG A 242 -1.98 7.22 -20.76
N GLU A 243 -0.82 6.76 -21.27
CA GLU A 243 -0.71 5.54 -22.07
C GLU A 243 -1.19 4.31 -21.29
N ARG A 244 -0.89 4.24 -19.98
CA ARG A 244 -1.37 3.16 -19.10
C ARG A 244 -2.89 3.18 -18.97
N LEU A 245 -3.49 4.34 -18.70
CA LEU A 245 -4.94 4.50 -18.59
C LEU A 245 -5.65 4.17 -19.91
N ASP A 246 -5.07 4.57 -21.06
CA ASP A 246 -5.60 4.27 -22.40
C ASP A 246 -5.49 2.78 -22.75
N ALA A 247 -4.48 2.09 -22.24
CA ALA A 247 -4.28 0.66 -22.47
C ALA A 247 -5.25 -0.23 -21.69
N TYR A 248 -6.01 0.31 -20.75
CA TYR A 248 -6.98 -0.48 -20.00
C TYR A 248 -8.10 -1.02 -20.91
N PRO A 249 -8.60 -2.24 -20.60
CA PRO A 249 -9.75 -2.79 -21.30
C PRO A 249 -10.95 -1.87 -21.27
N THR A 250 -11.72 -1.82 -22.35
CA THR A 250 -13.04 -1.19 -22.38
C THR A 250 -14.07 -2.09 -21.69
N HIS A 251 -15.00 -1.49 -20.99
CA HIS A 251 -16.05 -2.16 -20.23
C HIS A 251 -17.43 -1.56 -20.57
N GLU A 252 -17.91 -1.78 -21.79
CA GLU A 252 -19.10 -1.11 -22.35
C GLU A 252 -20.39 -1.29 -21.54
N ASP A 253 -20.54 -2.39 -20.80
CA ASP A 253 -21.75 -2.72 -20.02
C ASP A 253 -21.58 -2.44 -18.51
N VAL A 254 -20.51 -1.76 -18.11
CA VAL A 254 -20.26 -1.44 -16.69
C VAL A 254 -21.00 -0.17 -16.28
N ILE A 255 -21.59 -0.22 -15.10
CA ILE A 255 -22.11 0.93 -14.36
C ILE A 255 -21.36 0.98 -13.04
N LEU A 256 -20.44 1.91 -12.86
CA LEU A 256 -19.60 2.01 -11.65
C LEU A 256 -20.45 2.09 -10.38
N GLY A 257 -21.56 2.78 -10.43
CA GLY A 257 -22.54 2.87 -9.34
C GLY A 257 -23.28 1.57 -9.01
N ASN A 258 -23.10 0.51 -9.81
CA ASN A 258 -23.76 -0.78 -9.62
C ASN A 258 -22.73 -1.92 -9.59
N GLN A 259 -22.29 -2.31 -8.40
CA GLN A 259 -21.28 -3.33 -8.20
C GLN A 259 -21.59 -4.66 -8.91
N THR A 260 -22.85 -5.01 -9.13
CA THR A 260 -23.21 -6.25 -9.81
C THR A 260 -22.80 -6.29 -11.28
N THR A 261 -22.50 -5.13 -11.90
CA THR A 261 -22.08 -5.03 -13.30
C THR A 261 -20.56 -5.18 -13.48
N TRP A 262 -19.78 -5.07 -12.42
CA TRP A 262 -18.32 -5.07 -12.50
C TRP A 262 -17.60 -5.98 -11.51
N ALA A 263 -18.26 -6.54 -10.50
CA ALA A 263 -17.61 -7.41 -9.52
C ALA A 263 -16.83 -8.54 -10.20
N GLY A 264 -15.51 -8.60 -9.93
CA GLY A 264 -14.59 -9.59 -10.50
C GLY A 264 -14.15 -9.33 -11.94
N SER A 265 -14.47 -8.17 -12.53
CA SER A 265 -14.02 -7.80 -13.89
C SER A 265 -12.77 -6.91 -13.89
N GLY A 266 -12.40 -6.31 -12.76
CA GLY A 266 -11.35 -5.29 -12.65
C GLY A 266 -11.75 -3.92 -13.19
N ALA A 267 -13.03 -3.70 -13.52
CA ALA A 267 -13.48 -2.41 -14.05
C ALA A 267 -13.38 -1.28 -13.03
N GLU A 268 -13.46 -1.57 -11.74
CA GLU A 268 -13.21 -0.63 -10.65
C GLU A 268 -11.80 -0.04 -10.74
N TYR A 269 -10.80 -0.81 -11.12
CA TYR A 269 -9.43 -0.33 -11.38
C TYR A 269 -9.35 0.45 -12.68
N HIS A 270 -9.90 -0.08 -13.77
CA HIS A 270 -9.72 0.44 -15.12
C HIS A 270 -10.58 1.68 -15.38
N VAL A 271 -11.90 1.51 -15.35
CA VAL A 271 -12.88 2.57 -15.60
C VAL A 271 -12.84 3.60 -14.47
N GLY A 272 -12.72 3.13 -13.23
CA GLY A 272 -12.64 3.98 -12.05
C GLY A 272 -11.41 4.88 -12.06
N ALA A 273 -10.21 4.36 -12.36
CA ALA A 273 -9.00 5.17 -12.41
C ALA A 273 -9.05 6.22 -13.55
N ARG A 274 -9.60 5.86 -14.72
CA ARG A 274 -9.83 6.84 -15.83
C ARG A 274 -10.76 7.96 -15.41
N LEU A 275 -11.87 7.65 -14.75
CA LEU A 275 -12.80 8.66 -14.24
C LEU A 275 -12.11 9.59 -13.24
N LEU A 276 -11.33 9.03 -12.31
CA LEU A 276 -10.59 9.83 -11.33
C LEU A 276 -9.49 10.68 -11.97
N ALA A 277 -8.85 10.20 -13.03
CA ALA A 277 -7.89 10.98 -13.80
C ALA A 277 -8.55 12.21 -14.45
N ALA A 278 -9.72 12.02 -15.08
CA ALA A 278 -10.48 13.13 -15.66
C ALA A 278 -10.94 14.14 -14.59
N ILE A 279 -11.41 13.67 -13.45
CA ILE A 279 -11.81 14.53 -12.32
C ILE A 279 -10.61 15.32 -11.78
N ASP A 280 -9.46 14.69 -11.61
CA ASP A 280 -8.24 15.37 -11.13
C ASP A 280 -7.74 16.41 -12.13
N ALA A 281 -7.84 16.10 -13.44
CA ALA A 281 -7.50 17.06 -14.49
C ALA A 281 -8.40 18.29 -14.47
N GLU A 282 -9.72 18.12 -14.29
CA GLU A 282 -10.68 19.21 -14.17
C GLU A 282 -10.42 20.05 -12.93
N ILE A 283 -10.27 19.42 -11.76
CA ILE A 283 -9.91 20.13 -10.51
C ILE A 283 -8.64 20.98 -10.71
N ARG A 284 -7.60 20.42 -11.33
CA ARG A 284 -6.36 21.15 -11.60
C ARG A 284 -6.55 22.30 -12.59
N ALA A 285 -7.34 22.10 -13.63
CA ALA A 285 -7.62 23.13 -14.64
C ALA A 285 -8.35 24.32 -14.03
N ASP A 286 -9.43 24.09 -13.30
CA ASP A 286 -10.28 25.13 -12.73
C ASP A 286 -9.61 25.87 -11.57
N THR A 287 -8.73 25.22 -10.86
CA THR A 287 -8.03 25.82 -9.72
C THR A 287 -6.61 26.32 -10.05
N GLY A 288 -6.21 26.22 -11.31
CA GLY A 288 -4.83 26.56 -11.72
C GLY A 288 -3.76 25.70 -11.02
N GLY A 289 -4.13 24.47 -10.64
CA GLY A 289 -3.26 23.52 -9.94
C GLY A 289 -3.19 23.71 -8.43
N GLU A 290 -4.00 24.62 -7.85
CA GLU A 290 -4.01 24.85 -6.40
C GLU A 290 -4.63 23.66 -5.64
N HIS A 291 -5.60 22.99 -6.24
CA HIS A 291 -6.25 21.79 -5.70
C HIS A 291 -6.11 20.58 -6.61
N THR A 292 -6.26 19.38 -6.01
CA THR A 292 -6.17 18.09 -6.68
C THR A 292 -7.19 17.12 -6.10
N LEU A 293 -7.34 15.94 -6.70
CA LEU A 293 -8.15 14.86 -6.15
C LEU A 293 -7.73 14.46 -4.73
N VAL A 294 -6.43 14.65 -4.37
CA VAL A 294 -5.94 14.41 -3.01
C VAL A 294 -6.66 15.28 -1.97
N ASP A 295 -7.04 16.51 -2.31
CA ASP A 295 -7.79 17.39 -1.40
C ASP A 295 -9.22 16.92 -1.18
N VAL A 296 -9.84 16.34 -2.24
CA VAL A 296 -11.14 15.68 -2.12
C VAL A 296 -11.02 14.43 -1.25
N PHE A 297 -10.03 13.57 -1.49
CA PHE A 297 -9.75 12.37 -0.69
C PHE A 297 -9.57 12.71 0.80
N ARG A 298 -8.76 13.72 1.12
CA ARG A 298 -8.58 14.19 2.51
C ARG A 298 -9.88 14.68 3.14
N THR A 299 -10.74 15.32 2.33
CA THR A 299 -12.02 15.81 2.82
C THR A 299 -13.00 14.66 3.06
N MET A 300 -13.00 13.64 2.20
CA MET A 300 -13.79 12.42 2.40
C MET A 300 -13.41 11.73 3.71
N ASN A 301 -12.12 11.64 4.04
CA ASN A 301 -11.62 11.05 5.29
C ASN A 301 -12.11 11.75 6.56
N ARG A 302 -12.58 13.00 6.45
CA ARG A 302 -13.12 13.78 7.58
C ARG A 302 -14.63 13.75 7.69
N GLN A 303 -15.32 13.04 6.77
CA GLN A 303 -16.78 12.95 6.79
C GLN A 303 -17.24 11.90 7.82
N ASP A 304 -18.23 12.25 8.61
CA ASP A 304 -18.83 11.32 9.59
C ASP A 304 -19.82 10.33 8.93
N GLY A 305 -20.39 10.68 7.78
CA GLY A 305 -21.36 9.89 7.04
C GLY A 305 -20.77 9.05 5.92
N PRO A 306 -21.57 8.15 5.30
CA PRO A 306 -21.14 7.47 4.09
C PRO A 306 -21.08 8.46 2.92
N ILE A 307 -20.03 8.36 2.11
CA ILE A 307 -19.87 9.13 0.89
C ILE A 307 -20.80 8.52 -0.19
N THR A 308 -21.82 9.27 -0.56
CA THR A 308 -22.70 8.98 -1.71
C THR A 308 -22.15 9.64 -2.98
N VAL A 309 -22.70 9.30 -4.15
CA VAL A 309 -22.34 9.98 -5.41
C VAL A 309 -22.57 11.48 -5.29
N ALA A 310 -23.74 11.90 -4.79
CA ALA A 310 -24.07 13.31 -4.62
C ALA A 310 -23.11 14.03 -3.65
N GLU A 311 -22.68 13.36 -2.57
CA GLU A 311 -21.70 13.94 -1.66
C GLU A 311 -20.32 14.04 -2.32
N PHE A 312 -19.88 13.04 -3.09
CA PHE A 312 -18.62 13.08 -3.82
C PHE A 312 -18.61 14.23 -4.84
N VAL A 313 -19.64 14.35 -5.69
CA VAL A 313 -19.79 15.47 -6.65
C VAL A 313 -19.72 16.80 -5.91
N ARG A 314 -20.48 16.98 -4.84
CA ARG A 314 -20.47 18.20 -4.03
C ARG A 314 -19.07 18.54 -3.48
N LEU A 315 -18.27 17.53 -3.11
CA LEU A 315 -16.89 17.74 -2.64
C LEU A 315 -15.98 18.21 -3.78
N VAL A 316 -16.17 17.72 -5.00
CA VAL A 316 -15.45 18.20 -6.20
C VAL A 316 -15.87 19.64 -6.52
N GLU A 317 -17.17 19.93 -6.63
CA GLU A 317 -17.71 21.28 -6.86
C GLU A 317 -17.21 22.31 -5.85
N GLN A 318 -17.00 21.92 -4.61
CA GLN A 318 -16.41 22.80 -3.60
C GLN A 318 -14.96 23.16 -3.88
N ARG A 319 -14.26 22.42 -4.72
CA ARG A 319 -12.87 22.71 -5.14
C ARG A 319 -12.83 23.50 -6.43
N THR A 320 -13.61 23.08 -7.43
CA THR A 320 -13.66 23.74 -8.75
C THR A 320 -14.46 25.04 -8.72
N GLY A 321 -15.53 25.08 -7.96
CA GLY A 321 -16.52 26.17 -7.96
C GLY A 321 -17.49 26.08 -9.13
N GLU A 322 -17.44 25.04 -9.93
CA GLU A 322 -18.24 24.79 -11.12
C GLU A 322 -19.26 23.64 -10.90
N ASP A 323 -20.15 23.42 -11.85
CA ASP A 323 -21.12 22.30 -11.86
C ASP A 323 -20.45 21.05 -12.43
N GLU A 324 -20.34 20.01 -11.61
CA GLU A 324 -19.67 18.74 -11.94
C GLU A 324 -20.67 17.59 -12.11
N SER A 325 -21.88 17.88 -12.55
CA SER A 325 -22.95 16.88 -12.74
C SER A 325 -22.59 15.76 -13.75
N TRP A 326 -21.64 16.00 -14.65
CA TRP A 326 -21.10 14.99 -15.58
C TRP A 326 -20.47 13.80 -14.86
N ILE A 327 -19.98 13.97 -13.62
CA ILE A 327 -19.43 12.89 -12.80
C ILE A 327 -20.50 11.87 -12.46
N GLU A 328 -21.70 12.32 -12.06
CA GLU A 328 -22.84 11.45 -11.78
C GLU A 328 -23.27 10.67 -13.03
N GLU A 329 -23.31 11.33 -14.19
CA GLU A 329 -23.62 10.70 -15.47
C GLU A 329 -22.57 9.62 -15.83
N SER A 330 -21.27 9.90 -15.60
CA SER A 330 -20.17 8.97 -15.86
C SER A 330 -20.19 7.75 -14.93
N ILE A 331 -20.57 7.92 -13.67
CA ILE A 331 -20.76 6.80 -12.71
C ILE A 331 -21.94 5.91 -13.14
N ALA A 332 -22.99 6.51 -13.73
CA ALA A 332 -24.17 5.79 -14.20
C ALA A 332 -24.01 5.11 -15.58
N ASP A 333 -23.03 5.53 -16.40
CA ASP A 333 -22.76 4.96 -17.73
C ASP A 333 -21.25 5.01 -18.05
N SER A 334 -20.57 3.86 -18.03
CA SER A 334 -19.12 3.76 -18.29
C SER A 334 -18.69 4.25 -19.69
N ARG A 335 -19.60 4.26 -20.66
CA ARG A 335 -19.31 4.79 -22.01
C ARG A 335 -19.02 6.28 -21.99
N GLN A 336 -19.52 7.01 -20.99
CA GLN A 336 -19.15 8.40 -20.78
C GLN A 336 -17.67 8.55 -20.40
N VAL A 337 -17.15 7.61 -19.60
CA VAL A 337 -15.75 7.62 -19.15
C VAL A 337 -14.78 7.36 -20.32
N GLU A 338 -15.15 6.51 -21.29
CA GLU A 338 -14.29 6.21 -22.45
C GLU A 338 -14.05 7.45 -23.34
N GLY A 339 -14.93 8.43 -23.29
CA GLY A 339 -14.80 9.69 -24.04
C GLY A 339 -14.04 10.80 -23.29
N LEU A 340 -13.72 10.60 -22.02
CA LEU A 340 -13.02 11.59 -21.22
C LEU A 340 -11.52 11.63 -21.58
N PRO A 341 -10.90 12.81 -21.58
CA PRO A 341 -9.45 12.90 -21.70
C PRO A 341 -8.80 12.22 -20.47
N PRO A 342 -7.78 11.39 -20.67
CA PRO A 342 -7.04 10.75 -19.59
C PRO A 342 -6.11 11.71 -18.86
#